data_f58c7637e89fcb7db08e50ffe6fd64ac
#
_entry.id   f58c7637e89fcb7db08e50ffe6fd64ac
#
_cell.length_a   1.000
_cell.length_b   1.000
_cell.length_c   1.000
_cell.angle_alpha   90.00
_cell.angle_beta   90.00
_cell.angle_gamma   90.00
#
_symmetry.space_group_name_H-M   'P 1'
#
loop_
_entity.id
_entity.type
_entity.pdbx_description
1 polymer ?
#
loop_
_entity_poly.entity_id
_entity_poly.type
_entity_poly.pdbx_seq_one_letter_code
_entity_poly.pdbx_strand_id
1 'polypeptide(L)'
;MTHNWTALWVGLVLIGTVANPVAAQDRRAVFGAAGVADVYRTEDQSFGTELNVGAGLGIEWKRLGLDAEIHRTLGLTPREVQCAIGDVPCLGSAREGFIGATMLSGNVSYFFGGPRVRPYVTGSVGVLRTESVNSLTIGSSTAATLSEFHETDTGLAFGAGFGVDVPLTPAFSLRPEFRTYSSVAMSRVNLGLHRGAIAVRYRW
;
A
#
# COMPACT_ATOMS: atom_id res chain seq x y z
N MET A 1 -0.03 -5.67 27.42
CA MET A 1 0.23 -5.18 26.03
C MET A 1 1.52 -5.84 25.55
N THR A 2 1.41 -6.97 24.91
CA THR A 2 2.58 -7.72 24.39
C THR A 2 2.61 -7.53 22.88
N HIS A 3 3.55 -6.70 22.41
CA HIS A 3 3.80 -6.51 20.99
C HIS A 3 4.41 -7.78 20.42
N ASN A 4 3.68 -8.46 19.55
CA ASN A 4 4.17 -9.60 18.77
C ASN A 4 5.08 -9.10 17.63
N TRP A 5 6.37 -9.06 17.88
CA TRP A 5 7.42 -8.73 16.91
C TRP A 5 7.78 -9.87 15.94
N THR A 6 7.09 -10.99 16.02
CA THR A 6 7.37 -12.20 15.23
C THR A 6 6.97 -12.13 13.76
N ALA A 7 6.20 -11.14 13.34
CA ALA A 7 5.76 -11.03 11.94
C ALA A 7 6.79 -10.37 10.99
N LEU A 8 7.84 -9.77 11.51
CA LEU A 8 8.81 -9.01 10.71
C LEU A 8 9.95 -9.86 10.11
N TRP A 9 10.13 -11.09 10.57
CA TRP A 9 11.24 -11.96 10.16
C TRP A 9 10.92 -12.95 9.04
N VAL A 10 9.67 -13.10 8.63
CA VAL A 10 9.27 -14.06 7.58
C VAL A 10 9.59 -13.56 6.17
N GLY A 11 9.78 -12.26 5.98
CA GLY A 11 10.07 -11.66 4.66
C GLY A 11 11.51 -11.84 4.17
N LEU A 12 12.46 -12.20 5.03
CA LEU A 12 13.90 -12.15 4.69
C LEU A 12 14.53 -13.50 4.31
N VAL A 13 13.83 -14.61 4.45
CA VAL A 13 14.42 -15.96 4.31
C VAL A 13 14.23 -16.59 2.93
N LEU A 14 13.45 -15.98 2.03
CA LEU A 14 13.21 -16.55 0.68
C LEU A 14 14.22 -16.11 -0.40
N ILE A 15 15.37 -15.52 -0.04
CA ILE A 15 16.40 -15.06 -0.98
C ILE A 15 17.43 -16.15 -1.33
N GLY A 16 17.23 -17.37 -0.91
CA GLY A 16 18.16 -18.45 -1.20
C GLY A 16 17.67 -19.41 -2.27
N THR A 17 18.42 -19.48 -3.37
CA THR A 17 18.42 -20.52 -4.40
C THR A 17 17.41 -20.36 -5.55
N VAL A 18 17.87 -19.80 -6.65
CA VAL A 18 17.95 -20.46 -7.96
C VAL A 18 18.89 -19.64 -8.86
N ALA A 19 20.17 -19.91 -8.81
CA ALA A 19 21.12 -19.44 -9.79
C ALA A 19 21.17 -20.47 -10.93
N ASN A 20 20.53 -20.16 -12.06
CA ASN A 20 20.84 -20.79 -13.33
C ASN A 20 21.08 -19.69 -14.36
N PRO A 21 22.23 -19.66 -15.03
CA PRO A 21 22.50 -18.69 -16.06
C PRO A 21 21.80 -19.12 -17.34
N VAL A 22 20.68 -18.50 -17.64
CA VAL A 22 20.04 -18.64 -18.96
C VAL A 22 20.06 -17.29 -19.67
N ALA A 23 20.75 -17.31 -20.80
CA ALA A 23 20.72 -16.38 -21.95
C ALA A 23 20.02 -15.02 -21.78
N ALA A 24 20.82 -14.04 -21.59
CA ALA A 24 20.90 -12.65 -22.10
C ALA A 24 19.64 -11.77 -22.27
N GLN A 25 18.40 -12.15 -21.93
CA GLN A 25 17.25 -11.26 -22.18
C GLN A 25 16.24 -11.11 -21.01
N ASP A 26 16.17 -12.07 -20.13
CA ASP A 26 15.21 -12.03 -19.02
C ASP A 26 15.94 -11.76 -17.71
N ARG A 27 15.68 -10.61 -17.10
CA ARG A 27 16.23 -10.27 -15.78
C ARG A 27 15.17 -10.50 -14.73
N ARG A 28 15.48 -11.34 -13.77
CA ARG A 28 14.69 -11.48 -12.56
C ARG A 28 15.06 -10.41 -11.56
N ALA A 29 14.11 -10.04 -10.73
CA ALA A 29 14.36 -9.04 -9.72
C ALA A 29 13.58 -9.32 -8.45
N VAL A 30 14.15 -8.91 -7.32
CA VAL A 30 13.46 -8.76 -6.05
C VAL A 30 13.61 -7.31 -5.61
N PHE A 31 12.61 -6.76 -4.95
CA PHE A 31 12.68 -5.39 -4.48
C PHE A 31 11.97 -5.20 -3.14
N GLY A 32 12.47 -4.24 -2.38
CA GLY A 32 11.79 -3.66 -1.24
C GLY A 32 11.50 -2.20 -1.52
N ALA A 33 10.38 -1.70 -1.06
CA ALA A 33 9.95 -0.32 -1.25
C ALA A 33 9.53 0.29 0.08
N ALA A 34 9.84 1.57 0.26
CA ALA A 34 9.34 2.37 1.36
C ALA A 34 8.93 3.74 0.85
N GLY A 35 7.90 4.31 1.45
CA GLY A 35 7.37 5.60 1.04
C GLY A 35 6.20 6.03 1.89
N VAL A 36 5.36 6.85 1.31
CA VAL A 36 4.14 7.34 1.95
C VAL A 36 2.93 7.00 1.08
N ALA A 37 1.81 6.75 1.73
CA ALA A 37 0.56 6.55 1.05
C ALA A 37 -0.56 7.34 1.74
N ASP A 38 -1.43 7.89 0.92
CA ASP A 38 -2.66 8.57 1.35
C ASP A 38 -3.86 7.72 0.93
N VAL A 39 -4.70 7.38 1.90
CA VAL A 39 -5.96 6.68 1.66
C VAL A 39 -7.07 7.71 1.66
N TYR A 40 -7.86 7.73 0.62
CA TYR A 40 -8.95 8.69 0.46
C TYR A 40 -10.25 8.01 0.02
N ARG A 41 -11.35 8.61 0.41
CA ARG A 41 -12.69 8.25 -0.07
C ARG A 41 -13.03 9.12 -1.28
N THR A 42 -13.82 8.64 -2.23
CA THR A 42 -14.15 9.30 -3.50
C THR A 42 -14.87 10.67 -3.36
N GLU A 43 -15.19 11.11 -2.16
CA GLU A 43 -15.90 12.35 -1.84
C GLU A 43 -15.02 13.32 -1.01
N ASP A 44 -13.78 13.54 -1.41
CA ASP A 44 -12.85 14.53 -0.82
C ASP A 44 -12.45 14.29 0.65
N GLN A 45 -12.58 13.08 1.16
CA GLN A 45 -12.13 12.74 2.51
C GLN A 45 -10.81 11.97 2.48
N SER A 46 -9.69 12.65 2.73
CA SER A 46 -8.40 12.00 3.02
C SER A 46 -8.39 11.48 4.46
N PHE A 47 -7.89 10.27 4.67
CA PHE A 47 -7.66 9.67 5.99
C PHE A 47 -6.25 9.89 6.50
N GLY A 48 -5.45 10.69 5.79
CA GLY A 48 -4.10 11.05 6.14
C GLY A 48 -3.04 10.33 5.34
N THR A 49 -1.84 10.91 5.37
CA THR A 49 -0.66 10.39 4.68
C THR A 49 0.22 9.66 5.68
N GLU A 50 0.45 8.38 5.46
CA GLU A 50 1.12 7.50 6.39
C GLU A 50 2.23 6.68 5.73
N LEU A 51 3.09 6.08 6.56
CA LEU A 51 4.18 5.24 6.10
C LEU A 51 3.64 4.03 5.32
N ASN A 52 4.20 3.79 4.14
CA ASN A 52 3.93 2.63 3.32
C ASN A 52 5.20 1.83 3.07
N VAL A 53 5.14 0.54 3.32
CA VAL A 53 6.25 -0.39 3.08
C VAL A 53 5.77 -1.55 2.23
N GLY A 54 6.66 -2.05 1.38
CA GLY A 54 6.31 -3.15 0.49
C GLY A 54 7.51 -3.93 0.01
N ALA A 55 7.22 -5.06 -0.60
CA ALA A 55 8.19 -5.92 -1.25
C ALA A 55 7.57 -6.62 -2.44
N GLY A 56 8.39 -7.04 -3.38
CA GLY A 56 7.88 -7.73 -4.56
C GLY A 56 8.97 -8.48 -5.33
N LEU A 57 8.48 -9.21 -6.31
CA LEU A 57 9.26 -9.99 -7.25
C LEU A 57 8.88 -9.56 -8.66
N GLY A 58 9.82 -9.62 -9.58
CA GLY A 58 9.52 -9.26 -10.97
C GLY A 58 10.46 -9.89 -11.98
N ILE A 59 10.02 -9.81 -13.21
CA ILE A 59 10.80 -10.15 -14.38
C ILE A 59 10.78 -8.98 -15.33
N GLU A 60 11.92 -8.72 -15.94
CA GLU A 60 12.05 -7.71 -17.00
C GLU A 60 12.42 -8.39 -18.30
N TRP A 61 11.67 -8.06 -19.32
CA TRP A 61 11.92 -8.53 -20.68
C TRP A 61 11.96 -7.33 -21.63
N LYS A 62 13.17 -6.97 -22.09
CA LYS A 62 13.39 -5.79 -22.95
C LYS A 62 12.86 -4.50 -22.31
N ARG A 63 11.70 -4.03 -22.76
CA ARG A 63 11.03 -2.80 -22.30
C ARG A 63 9.81 -3.08 -21.44
N LEU A 64 9.49 -4.35 -21.20
CA LEU A 64 8.37 -4.75 -20.37
C LEU A 64 8.88 -5.25 -19.03
N GLY A 65 8.16 -4.92 -17.96
CA GLY A 65 8.32 -5.47 -16.63
C GLY A 65 7.01 -6.06 -16.15
N LEU A 66 7.09 -7.21 -15.52
CA LEU A 66 5.98 -7.84 -14.80
C LEU A 66 6.41 -7.97 -13.35
N ASP A 67 5.66 -7.40 -12.43
CA ASP A 67 5.97 -7.44 -11.01
C ASP A 67 4.75 -7.93 -10.22
N ALA A 68 4.98 -8.75 -9.21
CA ALA A 68 4.02 -9.03 -8.15
C ALA A 68 4.51 -8.33 -6.89
N GLU A 69 3.65 -7.55 -6.25
CA GLU A 69 4.00 -6.71 -5.12
C GLU A 69 2.95 -6.79 -4.02
N ILE A 70 3.42 -6.84 -2.78
CA ILE A 70 2.61 -6.62 -1.60
C ILE A 70 3.11 -5.37 -0.88
N HIS A 71 2.20 -4.47 -0.51
CA HIS A 71 2.55 -3.33 0.31
C HIS A 71 1.47 -3.06 1.36
N ARG A 72 1.89 -2.46 2.48
CA ARG A 72 1.03 -2.10 3.59
C ARG A 72 1.27 -0.67 4.02
N THR A 73 0.18 0.06 4.23
CA THR A 73 0.18 1.37 4.88
C THR A 73 0.04 1.16 6.37
N LEU A 74 0.93 1.79 7.15
CA LEU A 74 1.04 1.61 8.59
C LEU A 74 0.71 2.94 9.29
N GLY A 75 0.03 2.86 10.43
CA GLY A 75 -0.14 4.01 11.32
C GLY A 75 -1.27 4.96 10.95
N LEU A 76 -2.22 4.53 10.09
CA LEU A 76 -3.43 5.31 9.83
C LEU A 76 -4.12 5.62 11.15
N THR A 77 -4.38 6.90 11.39
CA THR A 77 -4.97 7.38 12.63
C THR A 77 -6.45 7.67 12.42
N PRO A 78 -7.35 6.97 13.12
CA PRO A 78 -8.78 7.25 13.06
C PRO A 78 -9.10 8.69 13.42
N ARG A 79 -9.97 9.33 12.65
CA ARG A 79 -10.44 10.69 12.93
C ARG A 79 -11.39 10.69 14.10
N GLU A 80 -11.20 11.65 14.99
CA GLU A 80 -12.20 11.96 16.02
C GLU A 80 -13.32 12.78 15.39
N VAL A 81 -14.54 12.22 15.39
CA VAL A 81 -15.73 12.89 14.89
C VAL A 81 -16.58 13.29 16.07
N GLN A 82 -16.94 14.56 16.15
CA GLN A 82 -17.92 15.00 17.17
C GLN A 82 -19.27 14.38 16.84
N CYS A 83 -19.79 13.66 17.82
CA CYS A 83 -21.12 13.08 17.72
C CYS A 83 -22.17 14.18 17.78
N ALA A 84 -23.06 14.21 16.79
CA ALA A 84 -24.24 15.06 16.82
C ALA A 84 -25.47 14.23 16.40
N ILE A 85 -26.53 14.28 17.16
CA ILE A 85 -27.82 13.70 16.80
C ILE A 85 -28.77 14.85 16.46
N GLY A 86 -28.93 15.14 15.16
CA GLY A 86 -29.56 16.36 14.69
C GLY A 86 -28.73 17.59 15.09
N ASP A 87 -29.39 18.63 15.63
CA ASP A 87 -28.73 19.85 16.09
C ASP A 87 -28.24 19.78 17.55
N VAL A 88 -28.36 18.64 18.22
CA VAL A 88 -27.95 18.46 19.61
C VAL A 88 -26.60 17.77 19.66
N PRO A 89 -25.55 18.41 20.24
CA PRO A 89 -24.28 17.75 20.47
C PRO A 89 -24.49 16.60 21.48
N CYS A 90 -24.14 15.38 21.08
CA CYS A 90 -24.13 14.27 22.02
C CYS A 90 -22.91 14.39 22.94
N LEU A 91 -23.10 14.02 24.19
CA LEU A 91 -22.02 13.84 25.17
C LEU A 91 -21.25 12.55 24.79
N GLY A 92 -20.34 12.66 23.81
CA GLY A 92 -19.54 11.51 23.36
C GLY A 92 -18.64 11.87 22.21
N SER A 93 -17.62 11.07 21.99
CA SER A 93 -16.75 11.11 20.82
C SER A 93 -16.91 9.83 20.01
N ALA A 94 -16.99 9.95 18.72
CA ALA A 94 -16.89 8.83 17.78
C ALA A 94 -15.53 8.87 17.12
N ARG A 95 -14.86 7.72 17.01
CA ARG A 95 -13.66 7.56 16.18
C ARG A 95 -14.04 6.69 15.02
N GLU A 96 -13.87 7.23 13.82
CA GLU A 96 -14.08 6.51 12.58
C GLU A 96 -12.82 6.66 11.74
N GLY A 97 -12.26 5.54 11.25
CA GLY A 97 -11.12 5.61 10.36
C GLY A 97 -10.48 4.28 10.07
N PHE A 98 -9.53 4.34 9.15
CA PHE A 98 -8.71 3.19 8.80
C PHE A 98 -7.49 3.12 9.72
N ILE A 99 -7.15 1.89 10.14
CA ILE A 99 -5.94 1.59 10.91
C ILE A 99 -4.86 0.93 10.05
N GLY A 100 -5.23 0.47 8.87
CA GLY A 100 -4.30 -0.12 7.92
C GLY A 100 -4.92 -0.40 6.57
N ALA A 101 -4.08 -0.41 5.55
CA ALA A 101 -4.43 -0.83 4.20
C ALA A 101 -3.34 -1.74 3.65
N THR A 102 -3.72 -2.91 3.15
CA THR A 102 -2.81 -3.87 2.54
C THR A 102 -3.23 -4.10 1.10
N MET A 103 -2.29 -3.96 0.18
CA MET A 103 -2.52 -4.19 -1.25
C MET A 103 -1.61 -5.30 -1.74
N LEU A 104 -2.19 -6.29 -2.42
CA LEU A 104 -1.49 -7.28 -3.23
C LEU A 104 -1.80 -6.99 -4.69
N SER A 105 -0.78 -6.73 -5.51
CA SER A 105 -0.96 -6.34 -6.91
C SER A 105 -0.03 -7.07 -7.87
N GLY A 106 -0.54 -7.33 -9.06
CA GLY A 106 0.23 -7.61 -10.26
C GLY A 106 0.39 -6.33 -11.07
N ASN A 107 1.60 -6.05 -11.54
CA ASN A 107 1.93 -4.81 -12.23
C ASN A 107 2.56 -5.11 -13.58
N VAL A 108 2.16 -4.36 -14.60
CA VAL A 108 2.79 -4.35 -15.92
C VAL A 108 3.42 -2.98 -16.12
N SER A 109 4.71 -2.95 -16.38
CA SER A 109 5.47 -1.71 -16.59
C SER A 109 6.05 -1.66 -17.99
N TYR A 110 6.02 -0.48 -18.60
CA TYR A 110 6.69 -0.22 -19.87
C TYR A 110 7.78 0.81 -19.66
N PHE A 111 9.02 0.45 -20.00
CA PHE A 111 10.21 1.28 -19.82
C PHE A 111 10.55 2.04 -21.10
N PHE A 112 10.78 3.34 -20.93
CA PHE A 112 11.28 4.24 -21.98
C PHE A 112 12.77 4.50 -21.76
N GLY A 113 13.46 4.93 -22.81
CA GLY A 113 14.81 5.48 -22.69
C GLY A 113 15.93 4.46 -22.71
N GLY A 114 17.09 4.92 -22.26
CA GLY A 114 18.38 4.29 -22.41
C GLY A 114 18.90 3.55 -21.16
N PRO A 115 20.20 3.17 -21.18
CA PRO A 115 20.76 2.32 -20.11
C PRO A 115 21.00 3.03 -18.78
N ARG A 116 21.06 4.37 -18.74
CA ARG A 116 21.40 5.13 -17.52
C ARG A 116 20.21 5.50 -16.68
N VAL A 117 19.13 5.90 -17.32
CA VAL A 117 17.89 6.30 -16.65
C VAL A 117 16.73 5.80 -17.51
N ARG A 118 15.80 5.09 -16.90
CA ARG A 118 14.70 4.42 -17.58
C ARG A 118 13.37 4.87 -16.97
N PRO A 119 12.77 5.97 -17.46
CA PRO A 119 11.41 6.32 -17.11
C PRO A 119 10.46 5.18 -17.49
N TYR A 120 9.39 4.99 -16.73
CA TYR A 120 8.40 3.98 -17.04
C TYR A 120 7.00 4.42 -16.59
N VAL A 121 6.01 3.83 -17.22
CA VAL A 121 4.63 3.84 -16.79
C VAL A 121 4.23 2.43 -16.37
N THR A 122 3.29 2.32 -15.45
CA THR A 122 2.82 1.03 -14.94
C THR A 122 1.31 1.02 -14.82
N GLY A 123 0.72 -0.13 -15.17
CA GLY A 123 -0.65 -0.48 -14.86
C GLY A 123 -0.66 -1.59 -13.81
N SER A 124 -1.62 -1.56 -12.92
CA SER A 124 -1.72 -2.49 -11.80
C SER A 124 -3.14 -3.02 -11.65
N VAL A 125 -3.24 -4.29 -11.26
CA VAL A 125 -4.49 -4.92 -10.82
C VAL A 125 -4.19 -5.72 -9.57
N GLY A 126 -5.11 -5.71 -8.61
CA GLY A 126 -4.87 -6.42 -7.37
C GLY A 126 -6.05 -6.43 -6.43
N VAL A 127 -5.76 -6.77 -5.18
CA VAL A 127 -6.73 -6.84 -4.10
C VAL A 127 -6.29 -5.88 -3.00
N LEU A 128 -7.17 -4.95 -2.67
CA LEU A 128 -7.00 -4.02 -1.54
C LEU A 128 -7.82 -4.54 -0.37
N ARG A 129 -7.17 -4.73 0.76
CA ARG A 129 -7.77 -5.03 2.05
C ARG A 129 -7.55 -3.86 2.98
N THR A 130 -8.63 -3.35 3.55
CA THR A 130 -8.60 -2.27 4.54
C THR A 130 -9.09 -2.77 5.88
N GLU A 131 -8.50 -2.24 6.93
CA GLU A 131 -8.87 -2.48 8.31
C GLU A 131 -9.34 -1.14 8.89
N SER A 132 -10.59 -1.07 9.35
CA SER A 132 -11.17 0.12 9.96
C SER A 132 -11.61 -0.15 11.39
N VAL A 133 -11.57 0.90 12.20
CA VAL A 133 -12.08 0.90 13.56
C VAL A 133 -13.14 1.97 13.67
N ASN A 134 -14.31 1.56 14.16
CA ASN A 134 -15.38 2.46 14.53
C ASN A 134 -15.58 2.34 16.02
N SER A 135 -15.32 3.41 16.77
CA SER A 135 -15.58 3.45 18.19
C SER A 135 -16.58 4.55 18.51
N LEU A 136 -17.62 4.21 19.23
CA LEU A 136 -18.61 5.16 19.75
C LEU A 136 -18.49 5.21 21.26
N THR A 137 -18.12 6.37 21.79
CA THR A 137 -18.14 6.63 23.22
C THR A 137 -19.38 7.44 23.54
N ILE A 138 -20.36 6.84 24.19
CA ILE A 138 -21.55 7.52 24.72
C ILE A 138 -21.39 7.58 26.22
N GLY A 139 -21.27 8.77 26.80
CA GLY A 139 -21.10 8.88 28.24
C GLY A 139 -21.75 10.10 28.84
N SER A 140 -22.45 9.91 29.95
CA SER A 140 -22.54 10.89 31.03
C SER A 140 -21.35 10.68 31.95
N SER A 141 -20.96 11.68 32.69
CA SER A 141 -19.70 11.78 33.47
C SER A 141 -19.33 10.61 34.39
N THR A 142 -20.08 9.51 34.41
CA THR A 142 -19.88 8.37 35.34
C THR A 142 -19.90 7.00 34.67
N ALA A 143 -20.29 6.85 33.41
CA ALA A 143 -20.30 5.54 32.74
C ALA A 143 -20.08 5.74 31.22
N ALA A 144 -18.85 5.60 30.78
CA ALA A 144 -18.54 5.53 29.35
C ALA A 144 -18.72 4.08 28.88
N THR A 145 -19.68 3.85 28.00
CA THR A 145 -19.77 2.59 27.27
C THR A 145 -18.97 2.75 26.00
N LEU A 146 -17.79 2.13 25.96
CA LEU A 146 -16.94 2.08 24.77
C LEU A 146 -17.37 0.86 23.95
N SER A 147 -17.94 1.10 22.78
CA SER A 147 -18.19 0.05 21.80
C SER A 147 -17.21 0.23 20.66
N GLU A 148 -16.29 -0.70 20.51
CA GLU A 148 -15.27 -0.70 19.46
C GLU A 148 -15.58 -1.82 18.47
N PHE A 149 -15.78 -1.45 17.22
CA PHE A 149 -16.03 -2.38 16.12
C PHE A 149 -14.86 -2.35 15.17
N HIS A 150 -14.27 -3.52 14.96
CA HIS A 150 -13.27 -3.72 13.91
C HIS A 150 -13.96 -4.26 12.66
N GLU A 151 -13.81 -3.57 11.57
CA GLU A 151 -14.34 -4.00 10.27
C GLU A 151 -13.18 -4.18 9.29
N THR A 152 -13.24 -5.28 8.55
CA THR A 152 -12.29 -5.55 7.46
C THR A 152 -13.07 -5.59 6.17
N ASP A 153 -12.65 -4.81 5.18
CA ASP A 153 -13.22 -4.84 3.84
C ASP A 153 -12.15 -5.23 2.82
N THR A 154 -12.56 -5.93 1.77
CA THR A 154 -11.66 -6.40 0.73
C THR A 154 -12.31 -6.21 -0.62
N GLY A 155 -11.59 -5.59 -1.55
CA GLY A 155 -12.08 -5.33 -2.90
C GLY A 155 -11.00 -5.43 -3.95
N LEU A 156 -11.44 -5.52 -5.22
CA LEU A 156 -10.55 -5.39 -6.36
C LEU A 156 -10.08 -3.95 -6.47
N ALA A 157 -8.81 -3.77 -6.84
CA ALA A 157 -8.25 -2.47 -7.10
C ALA A 157 -7.50 -2.45 -8.42
N PHE A 158 -7.63 -1.35 -9.13
CA PHE A 158 -6.92 -1.05 -10.36
C PHE A 158 -6.06 0.18 -10.12
N GLY A 159 -4.88 0.19 -10.71
CA GLY A 159 -3.96 1.30 -10.51
C GLY A 159 -3.20 1.65 -11.76
N ALA A 160 -2.71 2.87 -11.76
CA ALA A 160 -1.76 3.36 -12.73
C ALA A 160 -0.68 4.16 -12.02
N GLY A 161 0.48 4.23 -12.63
CA GLY A 161 1.59 4.97 -12.05
C GLY A 161 2.69 5.25 -13.04
N PHE A 162 3.67 5.97 -12.55
CA PHE A 162 4.88 6.27 -13.27
C PHE A 162 6.06 6.33 -12.32
N GLY A 163 7.24 6.18 -12.87
CA GLY A 163 8.47 6.24 -12.09
C GLY A 163 9.68 6.30 -12.98
N VAL A 164 10.83 6.24 -12.33
CA VAL A 164 12.14 6.23 -12.97
C VAL A 164 12.96 5.11 -12.37
N ASP A 165 13.52 4.26 -13.21
CA ASP A 165 14.47 3.23 -12.80
C ASP A 165 15.89 3.75 -13.04
N VAL A 166 16.64 3.95 -11.96
CA VAL A 166 18.01 4.47 -11.96
C VAL A 166 18.98 3.36 -11.57
N PRO A 167 19.67 2.73 -12.54
CA PRO A 167 20.67 1.71 -12.24
C PRO A 167 21.84 2.34 -11.47
N LEU A 168 22.16 1.80 -10.31
CA LEU A 168 23.34 2.15 -9.51
C LEU A 168 24.51 1.26 -9.87
N THR A 169 24.22 -0.03 -10.07
CA THR A 169 25.16 -1.05 -10.52
C THR A 169 24.44 -1.97 -11.51
N PRO A 170 25.13 -2.91 -12.16
CA PRO A 170 24.46 -3.92 -12.99
C PRO A 170 23.38 -4.72 -12.25
N ALA A 171 23.56 -4.92 -10.94
CA ALA A 171 22.65 -5.70 -10.10
C ALA A 171 21.64 -4.86 -9.31
N PHE A 172 21.95 -3.59 -9.01
CA PHE A 172 21.11 -2.75 -8.15
C PHE A 172 20.58 -1.53 -8.87
N SER A 173 19.31 -1.18 -8.60
CA SER A 173 18.73 0.09 -9.02
C SER A 173 17.83 0.69 -7.94
N LEU A 174 17.64 2.01 -8.04
CA LEU A 174 16.62 2.76 -7.29
C LEU A 174 15.46 3.06 -8.23
N ARG A 175 14.24 2.95 -7.69
CA ARG A 175 12.99 3.23 -8.39
C ARG A 175 12.11 4.18 -7.58
N PRO A 176 12.31 5.50 -7.66
CA PRO A 176 11.29 6.43 -7.23
C PRO A 176 10.06 6.28 -8.14
N GLU A 177 8.89 6.15 -7.51
CA GLU A 177 7.63 5.93 -8.21
C GLU A 177 6.46 6.61 -7.52
N PHE A 178 5.46 6.94 -8.32
CA PHE A 178 4.15 7.36 -7.85
C PHE A 178 3.09 6.47 -8.48
N ARG A 179 2.15 6.00 -7.67
CA ARG A 179 1.02 5.20 -8.13
C ARG A 179 -0.27 5.66 -7.48
N THR A 180 -1.34 5.56 -8.25
CA THR A 180 -2.70 5.73 -7.75
C THR A 180 -3.47 4.45 -7.98
N TYR A 181 -4.30 4.09 -7.01
CA TYR A 181 -5.18 2.93 -7.07
C TYR A 181 -6.60 3.38 -6.77
N SER A 182 -7.56 2.73 -7.42
CA SER A 182 -8.98 2.87 -7.15
C SER A 182 -9.56 1.49 -6.90
N SER A 183 -10.22 1.33 -5.77
CA SER A 183 -10.93 0.09 -5.46
C SER A 183 -12.33 0.11 -6.06
N VAL A 184 -12.73 -1.06 -6.54
CA VAL A 184 -14.10 -1.33 -6.99
C VAL A 184 -14.61 -2.55 -6.25
N ALA A 185 -15.92 -2.63 -6.06
CA ALA A 185 -16.58 -3.76 -5.38
C ALA A 185 -16.21 -3.94 -3.90
N MET A 186 -15.73 -2.91 -3.22
CA MET A 186 -15.80 -2.88 -1.76
C MET A 186 -17.25 -2.67 -1.33
N SER A 187 -17.66 -3.31 -0.24
CA SER A 187 -19.08 -3.47 0.12
C SER A 187 -19.83 -2.16 0.34
N ARG A 188 -19.14 -1.06 0.64
CA ARG A 188 -19.79 0.20 1.03
C ARG A 188 -19.18 1.47 0.46
N VAL A 189 -17.92 1.46 0.01
CA VAL A 189 -17.23 2.70 -0.38
C VAL A 189 -16.17 2.45 -1.43
N ASN A 190 -16.12 3.28 -2.45
CA ASN A 190 -14.98 3.32 -3.36
C ASN A 190 -13.82 4.04 -2.66
N LEU A 191 -12.74 3.33 -2.43
CA LEU A 191 -11.53 3.86 -1.83
C LEU A 191 -10.46 4.08 -2.89
N GLY A 192 -9.76 5.17 -2.76
CA GLY A 192 -8.55 5.44 -3.50
C GLY A 192 -7.32 5.39 -2.60
N LEU A 193 -6.18 5.07 -3.20
CA LEU A 193 -4.88 5.07 -2.55
C LEU A 193 -3.87 5.77 -3.46
N HIS A 194 -3.29 6.85 -3.00
CA HIS A 194 -2.11 7.47 -3.62
C HIS A 194 -0.86 7.01 -2.89
N ARG A 195 0.15 6.61 -3.61
CA ARG A 195 1.41 6.14 -3.05
C ARG A 195 2.60 6.79 -3.75
N GLY A 196 3.47 7.43 -2.98
CA GLY A 196 4.81 7.83 -3.38
C GLY A 196 5.84 6.96 -2.68
N ALA A 197 6.70 6.26 -3.40
CA ALA A 197 7.66 5.34 -2.81
C ALA A 197 9.01 5.35 -3.52
N ILE A 198 10.05 4.89 -2.82
CA ILE A 198 11.34 4.56 -3.40
C ILE A 198 11.57 3.06 -3.18
N ALA A 199 11.77 2.33 -4.26
CA ALA A 199 12.12 0.92 -4.21
C ALA A 199 13.61 0.72 -4.49
N VAL A 200 14.22 -0.20 -3.75
CA VAL A 200 15.55 -0.76 -4.03
C VAL A 200 15.35 -2.10 -4.70
N ARG A 201 15.88 -2.26 -5.88
CA ARG A 201 15.71 -3.44 -6.71
C ARG A 201 17.03 -4.14 -6.93
N TYR A 202 17.07 -5.44 -6.66
CA TYR A 202 18.20 -6.34 -6.97
C TYR A 202 17.82 -7.21 -8.17
N ARG A 203 18.71 -7.29 -9.15
CA ARG A 203 18.56 -8.06 -10.40
C ARG A 203 19.64 -9.11 -10.54
N TRP A 204 19.29 -10.27 -11.07
CA TRP A 204 20.23 -11.35 -11.40
C TRP A 204 19.87 -12.03 -12.72
#